data_5bd2e692134464cd2aab4b66267d0e6c
#
_entry.id   5bd2e692134464cd2aab4b66267d0e6c
#
_cell.length_a   1.000
_cell.length_b   1.000
_cell.length_c   1.000
_cell.angle_alpha   90.00
_cell.angle_beta   90.00
_cell.angle_gamma   90.00
#
_symmetry.space_group_name_H-M   'P 1'
#
loop_
_entity.id
_entity.type
_entity.pdbx_description
1 polymer ?
#
loop_
_entity_poly.entity_id
_entity_poly.type
_entity_poly.pdbx_seq_one_letter_code
_entity_poly.pdbx_strand_id
1 'polypeptide(L)'
;MLPACPRPGSAPTCTRMTPVQLLRELIRRPSVNPAFLPPGHPRAGEAHVADYLAALGRAAGLRVSRLRVAPGRANLLLTLPPTGTARQRVLLAPHLDTVDAAPEQFQPHLRAGRLYGRGACDTKGSLAAMFCALAAVARATPRPARTEIVLAALVDEEDAQRGSRALVAAGWRADLAIVGEPTGLRAVTAHKGSVWLRLETCGRAAHGARPELGRNAVQAMARVVTLLEGDYAAALRARPHPLLGPATVNVGFIAGGRQPNIVPDHCEIRVDRRTLPGETPAGVLREIRALLRLHRLRARLTPLKAEPCPPLETDPHHPLVRQFLDVLGQRAPAGADYF
;
A
#
# COMPACT_ATOMS: atom_id res chain seq x y z
N MET A 1 2.34 12.45 36.85
CA MET A 1 3.32 13.47 36.36
C MET A 1 3.98 12.89 35.12
N LEU A 2 3.68 13.43 33.96
CA LEU A 2 4.33 13.08 32.70
C LEU A 2 5.71 13.76 32.68
N PRO A 3 6.78 13.12 32.23
CA PRO A 3 8.10 13.76 32.10
C PRO A 3 8.05 14.84 31.04
N ALA A 4 8.60 16.01 31.36
CA ALA A 4 8.64 17.18 30.51
C ALA A 4 9.33 16.88 29.18
N CYS A 5 8.75 17.38 28.10
CA CYS A 5 9.30 17.40 26.76
C CYS A 5 10.68 18.09 26.77
N PRO A 6 11.75 17.49 26.24
CA PRO A 6 13.04 18.17 26.16
C PRO A 6 12.95 19.41 25.27
N ARG A 7 13.54 20.50 25.71
CA ARG A 7 13.62 21.78 24.98
C ARG A 7 14.22 21.58 23.57
N PRO A 8 13.86 22.39 22.58
CA PRO A 8 14.47 22.34 21.25
C PRO A 8 15.93 22.76 21.33
N GLY A 9 16.81 21.77 21.50
CA GLY A 9 18.25 21.93 21.47
C GLY A 9 18.77 21.59 20.08
N SER A 10 19.54 22.51 19.51
CA SER A 10 20.45 22.41 18.33
C SER A 10 20.03 21.38 17.27
N ALA A 11 19.69 21.85 16.06
CA ALA A 11 19.47 21.00 14.90
C ALA A 11 20.60 19.95 14.82
N PRO A 12 20.29 18.65 14.76
CA PRO A 12 21.32 17.63 14.63
C PRO A 12 22.10 17.92 13.35
N THR A 13 23.41 18.08 13.48
CA THR A 13 24.30 18.22 12.33
C THR A 13 24.15 16.97 11.50
N CYS A 14 23.51 17.06 10.33
CA CYS A 14 23.15 15.98 9.39
C CYS A 14 24.37 15.22 8.84
N THR A 15 25.57 15.48 9.36
CA THR A 15 26.81 15.12 8.71
C THR A 15 27.15 13.63 8.72
N ARG A 16 26.52 12.77 9.54
CA ARG A 16 26.84 11.33 9.61
C ARG A 16 25.77 10.42 10.21
N MET A 17 24.48 10.75 10.06
CA MET A 17 23.44 9.86 10.60
C MET A 17 23.37 8.55 9.80
N THR A 18 23.47 7.42 10.50
CA THR A 18 23.27 6.09 9.88
C THR A 18 21.79 5.80 9.65
N PRO A 19 21.42 4.91 8.71
CA PRO A 19 20.01 4.51 8.51
C PRO A 19 19.35 4.02 9.80
N VAL A 20 20.06 3.29 10.65
CA VAL A 20 19.54 2.77 11.94
C VAL A 20 19.25 3.92 12.92
N GLN A 21 20.14 4.92 12.99
CA GLN A 21 19.91 6.09 13.83
C GLN A 21 18.70 6.89 13.36
N LEU A 22 18.60 7.13 12.04
CA LEU A 22 17.46 7.83 11.47
C LEU A 22 16.16 7.03 11.70
N LEU A 23 16.16 5.73 11.47
CA LEU A 23 15.00 4.87 11.69
C LEU A 23 14.47 4.95 13.13
N ARG A 24 15.38 4.94 14.13
CA ARG A 24 15.01 5.10 15.55
C ARG A 24 14.27 6.43 15.77
N GLU A 25 14.75 7.51 15.18
CA GLU A 25 14.11 8.82 15.28
C GLU A 25 12.76 8.88 14.55
N LEU A 26 12.63 8.19 13.42
CA LEU A 26 11.36 8.11 12.68
C LEU A 26 10.31 7.28 13.43
N ILE A 27 10.69 6.18 14.08
CA ILE A 27 9.77 5.36 14.90
C ILE A 27 9.24 6.16 16.09
N ARG A 28 10.09 6.93 16.79
CA ARG A 28 9.69 7.79 17.92
C ARG A 28 8.72 8.90 17.54
N ARG A 29 8.54 9.18 16.25
CA ARG A 29 7.57 10.13 15.72
C ARG A 29 6.40 9.36 15.11
N PRO A 30 5.34 9.09 15.88
CA PRO A 30 4.17 8.41 15.35
C PRO A 30 3.63 9.15 14.12
N SER A 31 3.21 8.40 13.12
CA SER A 31 2.58 8.89 11.90
C SER A 31 1.47 7.96 11.46
N VAL A 32 0.61 7.60 12.41
CA VAL A 32 -0.51 6.70 12.13
C VAL A 32 -1.45 7.35 11.13
N ASN A 33 -1.87 6.59 10.13
CA ASN A 33 -2.83 7.08 9.14
C ASN A 33 -4.11 7.54 9.86
N PRO A 34 -4.59 8.76 9.60
CA PRO A 34 -5.79 9.29 10.25
C PRO A 34 -7.05 8.44 10.10
N ALA A 35 -7.13 7.57 9.08
CA ALA A 35 -8.24 6.66 8.90
C ALA A 35 -8.38 5.60 10.02
N PHE A 36 -7.32 5.36 10.78
CA PHE A 36 -7.28 4.33 11.83
C PHE A 36 -7.43 4.88 13.25
N LEU A 37 -7.57 6.21 13.39
CA LEU A 37 -7.63 6.86 14.70
C LEU A 37 -8.78 7.87 14.76
N PRO A 38 -9.30 8.16 15.97
CA PRO A 38 -10.26 9.25 16.15
C PRO A 38 -9.68 10.60 15.68
N PRO A 39 -10.54 11.52 15.18
CA PRO A 39 -10.11 12.86 14.81
C PRO A 39 -9.35 13.59 15.93
N GLY A 40 -8.23 14.24 15.58
CA GLY A 40 -7.40 14.97 16.53
C GLY A 40 -6.50 14.13 17.43
N HIS A 41 -6.42 12.82 17.20
CA HIS A 41 -5.54 11.95 17.98
C HIS A 41 -4.06 12.33 17.78
N PRO A 42 -3.23 12.48 18.87
CA PRO A 42 -1.86 13.02 18.78
C PRO A 42 -0.88 12.16 17.97
N ARG A 43 -1.19 10.89 17.72
CA ARG A 43 -0.40 9.99 16.88
C ARG A 43 -0.80 10.03 15.40
N ALA A 44 -1.90 10.73 15.06
CA ALA A 44 -2.42 10.75 13.71
C ALA A 44 -1.66 11.74 12.81
N GLY A 45 -1.39 11.33 11.58
CA GLY A 45 -0.86 12.15 10.51
C GLY A 45 0.66 12.18 10.40
N GLU A 46 1.13 12.51 9.22
CA GLU A 46 2.53 12.37 8.78
C GLU A 46 3.37 13.64 8.98
N ALA A 47 2.73 14.76 9.38
CA ALA A 47 3.36 16.08 9.38
C ALA A 47 4.67 16.12 10.20
N HIS A 48 4.68 15.55 11.41
CA HIS A 48 5.87 15.55 12.28
C HIS A 48 7.06 14.80 11.65
N VAL A 49 6.80 13.69 10.98
CA VAL A 49 7.84 12.93 10.27
C VAL A 49 8.33 13.71 9.05
N ALA A 50 7.40 14.27 8.28
CA ALA A 50 7.73 15.07 7.10
C ALA A 50 8.51 16.34 7.45
N ASP A 51 8.16 17.06 8.53
CA ASP A 51 8.88 18.24 9.01
C ASP A 51 10.31 17.92 9.44
N TYR A 52 10.48 16.82 10.17
CA TYR A 52 11.80 16.33 10.59
C TYR A 52 12.68 16.00 9.39
N LEU A 53 12.17 15.23 8.42
CA LEU A 53 12.89 14.90 7.20
C LEU A 53 13.18 16.12 6.33
N ALA A 54 12.27 17.09 6.28
CA ALA A 54 12.48 18.35 5.55
C ALA A 54 13.64 19.17 6.15
N ALA A 55 13.74 19.23 7.48
CA ALA A 55 14.87 19.88 8.15
C ALA A 55 16.20 19.19 7.83
N LEU A 56 16.24 17.86 7.92
CA LEU A 56 17.44 17.06 7.57
C LEU A 56 17.78 17.20 6.07
N GLY A 57 16.78 17.25 5.20
CA GLY A 57 16.98 17.44 3.76
C GLY A 57 17.63 18.78 3.42
N ARG A 58 17.15 19.89 4.05
CA ARG A 58 17.79 21.20 3.90
C ARG A 58 19.24 21.19 4.38
N ALA A 59 19.50 20.59 5.55
CA ALA A 59 20.85 20.46 6.10
C ALA A 59 21.76 19.60 5.20
N ALA A 60 21.21 18.67 4.43
CA ALA A 60 21.95 17.87 3.43
C ALA A 60 22.13 18.60 2.07
N GLY A 61 21.64 19.85 1.91
CA GLY A 61 21.73 20.59 0.65
C GLY A 61 20.72 20.15 -0.41
N LEU A 62 19.65 19.44 0.00
CA LEU A 62 18.57 19.03 -0.92
C LEU A 62 17.56 20.16 -1.11
N ARG A 63 16.97 20.25 -2.30
CA ARG A 63 15.80 21.10 -2.54
C ARG A 63 14.58 20.45 -1.91
N VAL A 64 13.88 21.19 -1.05
CA VAL A 64 12.71 20.70 -0.30
C VAL A 64 11.45 21.35 -0.86
N SER A 65 10.47 20.55 -1.24
CA SER A 65 9.14 20.99 -1.66
C SER A 65 8.04 20.07 -1.11
N ARG A 66 6.80 20.53 -1.16
CA ARG A 66 5.64 19.76 -0.70
C ARG A 66 4.57 19.75 -1.77
N LEU A 67 3.98 18.59 -1.99
CA LEU A 67 2.82 18.41 -2.85
C LEU A 67 1.60 18.17 -1.96
N ARG A 68 0.67 19.13 -1.93
CA ARG A 68 -0.58 19.01 -1.15
C ARG A 68 -1.41 17.83 -1.66
N VAL A 69 -1.88 16.98 -0.75
CA VAL A 69 -2.72 15.80 -1.04
C VAL A 69 -4.12 15.96 -0.45
N ALA A 70 -4.20 16.40 0.80
CA ALA A 70 -5.46 16.63 1.51
C ALA A 70 -5.25 17.78 2.54
N PRO A 71 -6.30 18.27 3.19
CA PRO A 71 -6.14 19.23 4.31
C PRO A 71 -5.17 18.68 5.36
N GLY A 72 -4.11 19.44 5.67
CA GLY A 72 -3.07 19.06 6.63
C GLY A 72 -2.12 17.94 6.20
N ARG A 73 -2.27 17.35 5.02
CA ARG A 73 -1.47 16.24 4.52
C ARG A 73 -0.80 16.59 3.19
N ALA A 74 0.50 16.40 3.09
CA ALA A 74 1.28 16.65 1.86
C ALA A 74 2.44 15.66 1.73
N ASN A 75 2.67 15.20 0.52
CA ASN A 75 3.91 14.48 0.19
C ASN A 75 5.11 15.40 0.39
N LEU A 76 6.19 14.88 0.93
CA LEU A 76 7.47 15.57 1.02
C LEU A 76 8.35 15.17 -0.15
N LEU A 77 8.85 16.14 -0.92
CA LEU A 77 9.77 15.91 -2.03
C LEU A 77 11.14 16.49 -1.69
N LEU A 78 12.14 15.63 -1.66
CA LEU A 78 13.54 15.98 -1.45
C LEU A 78 14.30 15.73 -2.74
N THR A 79 14.71 16.78 -3.43
CA THR A 79 15.33 16.70 -4.77
C THR A 79 16.81 17.01 -4.70
N LEU A 80 17.61 16.11 -5.26
CA LEU A 80 19.01 16.36 -5.63
C LEU A 80 19.07 16.64 -7.14
N PRO A 81 19.25 17.90 -7.56
CA PRO A 81 19.40 18.21 -8.97
C PRO A 81 20.76 17.70 -9.49
N PRO A 82 20.88 17.36 -10.78
CA PRO A 82 22.16 17.06 -11.38
C PRO A 82 23.08 18.31 -11.40
N THR A 83 24.37 18.10 -11.58
CA THR A 83 25.33 19.21 -11.72
C THR A 83 25.29 19.87 -13.12
N GLY A 84 24.68 19.19 -14.11
CA GLY A 84 24.44 19.69 -15.46
C GLY A 84 22.96 19.58 -15.84
N THR A 85 22.69 19.45 -17.13
CA THR A 85 21.30 19.31 -17.63
C THR A 85 20.72 17.95 -17.29
N ALA A 86 19.56 17.92 -16.65
CA ALA A 86 18.83 16.69 -16.33
C ALA A 86 18.41 15.97 -17.64
N ARG A 87 18.74 14.68 -17.74
CA ARG A 87 18.32 13.79 -18.83
C ARG A 87 17.59 12.55 -18.33
N GLN A 88 17.69 12.30 -17.04
CA GLN A 88 17.12 11.14 -16.39
C GLN A 88 16.62 11.53 -14.99
N ARG A 89 15.52 10.90 -14.54
CA ARG A 89 15.02 11.04 -13.19
C ARG A 89 14.88 9.68 -12.52
N VAL A 90 15.43 9.55 -11.34
CA VAL A 90 15.22 8.41 -10.43
C VAL A 90 14.34 8.88 -9.27
N LEU A 91 13.24 8.17 -9.03
CA LEU A 91 12.30 8.43 -7.95
C LEU A 91 12.46 7.35 -6.88
N LEU A 92 12.68 7.76 -5.64
CA LEU A 92 12.63 6.91 -4.45
C LEU A 92 11.31 7.22 -3.74
N ALA A 93 10.41 6.25 -3.61
CA ALA A 93 9.03 6.48 -3.20
C ALA A 93 8.61 5.63 -1.99
N PRO A 94 9.16 5.87 -0.79
CA PRO A 94 8.66 5.28 0.44
C PRO A 94 7.44 6.05 0.96
N HIS A 95 6.58 5.40 1.78
CA HIS A 95 5.51 6.11 2.46
C HIS A 95 5.88 6.56 3.88
N LEU A 96 5.09 7.53 4.41
CA LEU A 96 5.31 8.18 5.70
C LEU A 96 4.42 7.62 6.81
N ASP A 97 3.21 7.18 6.44
CA ASP A 97 2.21 6.71 7.38
C ASP A 97 2.46 5.28 7.87
N THR A 98 1.73 4.88 8.86
CA THR A 98 1.71 3.52 9.42
C THR A 98 0.30 3.18 9.86
N VAL A 99 -0.01 1.89 9.99
CA VAL A 99 -1.18 1.44 10.76
C VAL A 99 -1.01 1.77 12.26
N ASP A 100 -2.09 1.72 13.03
CA ASP A 100 -2.02 1.93 14.48
C ASP A 100 -1.31 0.78 15.20
N ALA A 101 -0.89 1.05 16.42
CA ALA A 101 -0.21 0.09 17.27
C ALA A 101 -0.28 0.49 18.75
N ALA A 102 0.03 -0.44 19.64
CA ALA A 102 0.20 -0.16 21.06
C ALA A 102 1.32 0.89 21.27
N PRO A 103 1.18 1.79 22.27
CA PRO A 103 2.12 2.91 22.50
C PRO A 103 3.58 2.50 22.59
N GLU A 104 3.86 1.31 23.11
CA GLU A 104 5.20 0.76 23.30
C GLU A 104 5.90 0.50 21.96
N GLN A 105 5.15 0.22 20.89
CA GLN A 105 5.69 -0.02 19.56
C GLN A 105 6.25 1.26 18.89
N PHE A 106 5.96 2.44 19.43
CA PHE A 106 6.59 3.69 19.02
C PHE A 106 7.86 4.01 19.82
N GLN A 107 8.30 3.09 20.70
CA GLN A 107 9.58 3.13 21.39
C GLN A 107 10.54 2.13 20.73
N PRO A 108 11.47 2.58 19.86
CA PRO A 108 12.35 1.67 19.14
C PRO A 108 13.32 0.98 20.07
N HIS A 109 13.40 -0.34 19.99
CA HIS A 109 14.37 -1.14 20.77
C HIS A 109 15.16 -2.07 19.86
N LEU A 110 16.45 -2.19 20.15
CA LEU A 110 17.37 -3.08 19.46
C LEU A 110 17.52 -4.39 20.25
N ARG A 111 17.24 -5.52 19.59
CA ARG A 111 17.44 -6.85 20.19
C ARG A 111 17.99 -7.80 19.14
N ALA A 112 19.06 -8.53 19.48
CA ALA A 112 19.70 -9.50 18.59
C ALA A 112 20.00 -8.95 17.18
N GLY A 113 20.51 -7.72 17.07
CA GLY A 113 20.82 -7.07 15.80
C GLY A 113 19.61 -6.59 14.98
N ARG A 114 18.38 -6.74 15.50
CA ARG A 114 17.14 -6.28 14.85
C ARG A 114 16.54 -5.11 15.60
N LEU A 115 16.09 -4.10 14.86
CA LEU A 115 15.36 -2.95 15.39
C LEU A 115 13.85 -3.19 15.31
N TYR A 116 13.20 -3.15 16.46
CA TYR A 116 11.77 -3.35 16.60
C TYR A 116 11.07 -2.00 16.84
N GLY A 117 9.87 -1.85 16.27
CA GLY A 117 9.00 -0.71 16.43
C GLY A 117 8.03 -0.58 15.27
N ARG A 118 6.91 0.16 15.45
CA ARG A 118 5.93 0.39 14.38
C ARG A 118 6.59 1.16 13.23
N GLY A 119 6.42 0.66 11.99
CA GLY A 119 7.06 1.22 10.80
C GLY A 119 8.52 0.80 10.61
N ALA A 120 9.12 -0.02 11.50
CA ALA A 120 10.53 -0.44 11.35
C ALA A 120 10.79 -1.16 10.02
N CYS A 121 9.84 -1.97 9.55
CA CYS A 121 9.89 -2.67 8.28
C CYS A 121 9.01 -1.96 7.24
N ASP A 122 7.81 -1.62 7.61
CA ASP A 122 6.77 -1.02 6.79
C ASP A 122 6.47 0.42 7.24
N THR A 123 7.02 1.49 6.61
CA THR A 123 8.15 1.44 5.66
C THR A 123 9.21 2.49 6.02
N LYS A 124 9.23 2.97 7.32
CA LYS A 124 10.24 3.93 7.81
C LYS A 124 11.68 3.40 7.67
N GLY A 125 11.87 2.07 7.64
CA GLY A 125 13.16 1.44 7.38
C GLY A 125 13.69 1.78 5.99
N SER A 126 12.88 1.57 4.96
CA SER A 126 13.20 1.94 3.57
C SER A 126 13.36 3.45 3.43
N LEU A 127 12.48 4.23 4.05
CA LEU A 127 12.57 5.70 4.08
C LEU A 127 13.91 6.18 4.65
N ALA A 128 14.35 5.62 5.78
CA ALA A 128 15.62 5.97 6.40
C ALA A 128 16.82 5.60 5.52
N ALA A 129 16.79 4.41 4.92
CA ALA A 129 17.84 3.95 4.01
C ALA A 129 17.95 4.82 2.75
N MET A 130 16.81 5.09 2.10
CA MET A 130 16.73 5.94 0.90
C MET A 130 17.14 7.38 1.17
N PHE A 131 16.74 7.95 2.32
CA PHE A 131 17.17 9.28 2.71
C PHE A 131 18.69 9.35 2.92
N CYS A 132 19.27 8.39 3.67
CA CYS A 132 20.70 8.35 3.93
C CYS A 132 21.51 8.14 2.63
N ALA A 133 21.03 7.31 1.72
CA ALA A 133 21.63 7.13 0.40
C ALA A 133 21.60 8.42 -0.42
N LEU A 134 20.46 9.11 -0.50
CA LEU A 134 20.32 10.39 -1.20
C LEU A 134 21.25 11.45 -0.60
N ALA A 135 21.30 11.56 0.74
CA ALA A 135 22.20 12.47 1.43
C ALA A 135 23.68 12.13 1.23
N ALA A 136 24.04 10.86 1.08
CA ALA A 136 25.40 10.43 0.74
C ALA A 136 25.77 10.87 -0.68
N VAL A 137 24.89 10.65 -1.66
CA VAL A 137 25.08 11.09 -3.06
C VAL A 137 25.18 12.62 -3.15
N ALA A 138 24.40 13.36 -2.36
CA ALA A 138 24.47 14.82 -2.32
C ALA A 138 25.85 15.35 -1.87
N ARG A 139 26.58 14.58 -1.07
CA ARG A 139 27.95 14.91 -0.59
C ARG A 139 29.07 14.31 -1.45
N ALA A 140 28.73 13.41 -2.35
CA ALA A 140 29.73 12.75 -3.21
C ALA A 140 30.40 13.73 -4.19
N THR A 141 31.65 13.40 -4.53
CA THR A 141 32.40 14.13 -5.57
C THR A 141 33.02 13.08 -6.50
N PRO A 142 32.69 13.06 -7.79
CA PRO A 142 31.68 13.93 -8.43
C PRO A 142 30.23 13.51 -8.11
N ARG A 143 29.31 14.47 -8.14
CA ARG A 143 27.87 14.19 -8.11
C ARG A 143 27.34 13.81 -9.50
N PRO A 144 26.16 13.16 -9.61
CA PRO A 144 25.53 12.85 -10.88
C PRO A 144 25.38 14.10 -11.77
N ALA A 145 25.89 14.01 -13.00
CA ALA A 145 25.88 15.15 -13.93
C ALA A 145 24.56 15.30 -14.71
N ARG A 146 23.82 14.20 -14.89
CA ARG A 146 22.64 14.15 -15.77
C ARG A 146 21.40 13.53 -15.11
N THR A 147 21.53 12.96 -13.91
CA THR A 147 20.43 12.29 -13.21
C THR A 147 19.93 13.16 -12.07
N GLU A 148 18.65 13.54 -12.12
CA GLU A 148 17.92 14.10 -11.00
C GLU A 148 17.47 12.95 -10.10
N ILE A 149 17.70 13.04 -8.81
CA ILE A 149 17.22 12.04 -7.83
C ILE A 149 16.24 12.72 -6.91
N VAL A 150 15.03 12.13 -6.79
CA VAL A 150 13.95 12.64 -5.94
C VAL A 150 13.53 11.58 -4.94
N LEU A 151 13.58 11.90 -3.67
CA LEU A 151 12.89 11.12 -2.65
C LEU A 151 11.52 11.75 -2.43
N ALA A 152 10.47 11.04 -2.83
CA ALA A 152 9.07 11.38 -2.60
C ALA A 152 8.55 10.56 -1.42
N ALA A 153 8.57 11.13 -0.23
CA ALA A 153 7.98 10.52 0.94
C ALA A 153 6.47 10.75 0.91
N LEU A 154 5.71 9.69 0.68
CA LEU A 154 4.30 9.72 0.34
C LEU A 154 3.41 9.59 1.58
N VAL A 155 2.26 10.25 1.57
CA VAL A 155 1.24 10.12 2.60
C VAL A 155 0.15 9.14 2.16
N ASP A 156 -0.56 8.54 3.13
CA ASP A 156 -1.80 7.80 2.92
C ASP A 156 -1.66 6.50 2.13
N GLU A 157 -0.53 5.80 2.25
CA GLU A 157 -0.36 4.51 1.60
C GLU A 157 -1.29 3.46 2.20
N GLU A 158 -1.34 3.38 3.53
CA GLU A 158 -2.02 2.36 4.34
C GLU A 158 -3.57 2.36 4.24
N ASP A 159 -4.18 3.40 3.64
CA ASP A 159 -5.64 3.48 3.45
C ASP A 159 -6.05 3.61 1.98
N ALA A 160 -5.82 4.76 1.36
CA ALA A 160 -6.36 5.08 0.04
C ALA A 160 -5.30 5.46 -1.01
N GLN A 161 -4.01 5.38 -0.67
CA GLN A 161 -2.88 5.67 -1.56
C GLN A 161 -2.97 7.07 -2.22
N ARG A 162 -3.55 8.06 -1.51
CA ARG A 162 -3.78 9.41 -2.06
C ARG A 162 -2.49 10.10 -2.42
N GLY A 163 -1.39 9.82 -1.69
CA GLY A 163 -0.07 10.41 -1.93
C GLY A 163 0.49 10.06 -3.29
N SER A 164 0.52 8.77 -3.64
CA SER A 164 0.99 8.28 -4.94
C SER A 164 0.09 8.75 -6.09
N ARG A 165 -1.24 8.72 -5.89
CA ARG A 165 -2.22 9.22 -6.85
C ARG A 165 -2.06 10.71 -7.13
N ALA A 166 -1.86 11.52 -6.08
CA ALA A 166 -1.63 12.96 -6.23
C ALA A 166 -0.32 13.26 -6.96
N LEU A 167 0.73 12.47 -6.72
CA LEU A 167 2.00 12.60 -7.43
C LEU A 167 1.82 12.36 -8.95
N VAL A 168 1.11 11.29 -9.32
CA VAL A 168 0.80 10.99 -10.72
C VAL A 168 -0.11 12.05 -11.34
N ALA A 169 -1.16 12.50 -10.62
CA ALA A 169 -2.07 13.55 -11.08
C ALA A 169 -1.37 14.90 -11.31
N ALA A 170 -0.34 15.21 -10.50
CA ALA A 170 0.51 16.38 -10.69
C ALA A 170 1.51 16.26 -11.87
N GLY A 171 1.42 15.20 -12.67
CA GLY A 171 2.22 15.00 -13.86
C GLY A 171 3.65 14.51 -13.63
N TRP A 172 3.98 14.03 -12.41
CA TRP A 172 5.31 13.49 -12.15
C TRP A 172 5.57 12.24 -12.99
N ARG A 173 6.79 12.19 -13.55
CA ARG A 173 7.31 11.07 -14.34
C ARG A 173 8.75 10.79 -13.91
N ALA A 174 9.17 9.53 -13.98
CA ALA A 174 10.53 9.10 -13.71
C ALA A 174 10.91 7.99 -14.70
N ASP A 175 12.21 7.88 -15.00
CA ASP A 175 12.74 6.80 -15.82
C ASP A 175 12.88 5.50 -15.01
N LEU A 176 13.10 5.65 -13.70
CA LEU A 176 13.06 4.55 -12.73
C LEU A 176 12.40 5.05 -11.45
N ALA A 177 11.42 4.28 -10.94
CA ALA A 177 10.86 4.47 -9.61
C ALA A 177 11.16 3.24 -8.74
N ILE A 178 11.68 3.47 -7.53
CA ILE A 178 11.94 2.45 -6.53
C ILE A 178 10.99 2.71 -5.34
N VAL A 179 10.00 1.85 -5.17
CA VAL A 179 9.05 1.91 -4.07
C VAL A 179 9.61 1.14 -2.88
N GLY A 180 9.52 1.74 -1.70
CA GLY A 180 10.22 1.25 -0.51
C GLY A 180 9.39 0.30 0.34
N GLU A 181 8.92 -0.81 -0.21
CA GLU A 181 8.09 -1.79 0.50
C GLU A 181 8.89 -2.97 1.09
N PRO A 182 8.31 -3.74 2.05
CA PRO A 182 8.97 -4.88 2.68
C PRO A 182 9.06 -6.10 1.75
N THR A 183 10.05 -6.15 0.90
CA THR A 183 10.24 -7.21 -0.12
C THR A 183 11.27 -8.26 0.24
N GLY A 184 11.79 -8.26 1.48
CA GLY A 184 12.92 -9.11 1.88
C GLY A 184 14.20 -8.77 1.11
N LEU A 185 14.40 -7.51 0.75
CA LEU A 185 15.50 -6.98 -0.06
C LEU A 185 15.54 -7.54 -1.49
N ARG A 186 14.41 -8.01 -2.01
CA ARG A 186 14.29 -8.45 -3.40
C ARG A 186 13.73 -7.34 -4.28
N ALA A 187 14.28 -7.20 -5.47
CA ALA A 187 13.68 -6.36 -6.50
C ALA A 187 12.40 -7.01 -7.02
N VAL A 188 11.26 -6.39 -6.74
CA VAL A 188 9.94 -6.81 -7.18
C VAL A 188 9.58 -6.03 -8.42
N THR A 189 9.26 -6.71 -9.52
CA THR A 189 8.86 -6.10 -10.80
C THR A 189 7.40 -6.34 -11.12
N ALA A 190 6.72 -7.20 -10.37
CA ALA A 190 5.29 -7.44 -10.53
C ALA A 190 4.63 -7.65 -9.16
N HIS A 191 3.42 -7.11 -8.98
CA HIS A 191 2.57 -7.41 -7.83
C HIS A 191 1.11 -7.52 -8.23
N LYS A 192 0.34 -8.26 -7.43
CA LYS A 192 -1.11 -8.38 -7.61
C LYS A 192 -1.81 -7.08 -7.22
N GLY A 193 -2.91 -6.80 -7.91
CA GLY A 193 -3.86 -5.80 -7.48
C GLY A 193 -4.92 -6.36 -6.53
N SER A 194 -5.80 -5.50 -6.04
CA SER A 194 -6.91 -5.89 -5.17
C SER A 194 -8.20 -5.17 -5.56
N VAL A 195 -9.27 -5.95 -5.67
CA VAL A 195 -10.64 -5.46 -5.90
C VAL A 195 -11.54 -6.05 -4.81
N TRP A 196 -12.06 -5.19 -3.94
CA TRP A 196 -13.00 -5.61 -2.91
C TRP A 196 -14.43 -5.43 -3.38
N LEU A 197 -15.22 -6.48 -3.22
CA LEU A 197 -16.56 -6.57 -3.75
C LEU A 197 -17.56 -6.93 -2.65
N ARG A 198 -18.77 -6.42 -2.79
CA ARG A 198 -19.94 -6.84 -2.03
C ARG A 198 -20.94 -7.50 -2.97
N LEU A 199 -21.42 -8.69 -2.56
CA LEU A 199 -22.54 -9.36 -3.21
C LEU A 199 -23.70 -9.48 -2.22
N GLU A 200 -24.90 -9.17 -2.69
CA GLU A 200 -26.11 -9.22 -1.89
C GLU A 200 -27.16 -10.09 -2.59
N THR A 201 -27.78 -10.99 -1.86
CA THR A 201 -28.94 -11.74 -2.31
C THR A 201 -30.17 -11.28 -1.55
N CYS A 202 -31.29 -11.17 -2.27
CA CYS A 202 -32.57 -10.79 -1.71
C CYS A 202 -33.55 -11.95 -1.79
N GLY A 203 -34.32 -12.13 -0.73
CA GLY A 203 -35.34 -13.15 -0.58
C GLY A 203 -36.73 -12.58 -0.31
N ARG A 204 -37.52 -13.38 0.40
CA ARG A 204 -38.79 -13.00 1.00
C ARG A 204 -38.95 -13.68 2.34
N ALA A 205 -39.17 -12.90 3.38
CA ALA A 205 -39.38 -13.43 4.72
C ALA A 205 -40.69 -14.25 4.80
N ALA A 206 -40.64 -15.29 5.60
CA ALA A 206 -41.80 -16.11 5.97
C ALA A 206 -41.54 -16.76 7.31
N HIS A 207 -42.57 -17.30 7.97
CA HIS A 207 -42.39 -18.06 9.19
C HIS A 207 -41.65 -19.37 8.90
N GLY A 208 -40.69 -19.75 9.76
CA GLY A 208 -39.83 -20.93 9.56
C GLY A 208 -40.60 -22.26 9.49
N ALA A 209 -41.83 -22.33 10.03
CA ALA A 209 -42.71 -23.48 9.88
C ALA A 209 -43.40 -23.57 8.49
N ARG A 210 -43.31 -22.52 7.66
CA ARG A 210 -43.86 -22.46 6.30
C ARG A 210 -42.82 -21.87 5.36
N PRO A 211 -41.66 -22.50 5.20
CA PRO A 211 -40.55 -21.95 4.40
C PRO A 211 -40.91 -21.83 2.90
N GLU A 212 -41.85 -22.63 2.41
CA GLU A 212 -42.32 -22.58 1.03
C GLU A 212 -43.03 -21.25 0.66
N LEU A 213 -43.51 -20.50 1.65
CA LEU A 213 -44.09 -19.16 1.43
C LEU A 213 -43.00 -18.07 1.34
N GLY A 214 -41.76 -18.42 1.69
CA GLY A 214 -40.60 -17.53 1.64
C GLY A 214 -39.72 -17.72 0.41
N ARG A 215 -38.63 -16.96 0.38
CA ARG A 215 -37.50 -17.18 -0.52
C ARG A 215 -36.21 -16.90 0.27
N ASN A 216 -35.46 -17.96 0.55
CA ASN A 216 -34.31 -17.91 1.46
C ASN A 216 -33.10 -17.26 0.78
N ALA A 217 -32.71 -16.04 1.22
CA ALA A 217 -31.56 -15.32 0.73
C ALA A 217 -30.23 -15.97 1.15
N VAL A 218 -30.17 -16.57 2.33
CA VAL A 218 -28.95 -17.29 2.80
C VAL A 218 -28.71 -18.52 1.93
N GLN A 219 -29.73 -19.29 1.59
CA GLN A 219 -29.59 -20.44 0.69
C GLN A 219 -29.15 -20.01 -0.72
N ALA A 220 -29.68 -18.87 -1.22
CA ALA A 220 -29.24 -18.31 -2.51
C ALA A 220 -27.75 -17.88 -2.44
N MET A 221 -27.35 -17.25 -1.35
CA MET A 221 -25.96 -16.84 -1.13
C MET A 221 -25.00 -18.01 -0.99
N ALA A 222 -25.40 -19.08 -0.33
CA ALA A 222 -24.58 -20.29 -0.22
C ALA A 222 -24.16 -20.83 -1.61
N ARG A 223 -25.09 -20.83 -2.59
CA ARG A 223 -24.77 -21.20 -3.97
C ARG A 223 -23.80 -20.24 -4.64
N VAL A 224 -23.89 -18.93 -4.35
CA VAL A 224 -22.95 -17.91 -4.85
C VAL A 224 -21.56 -18.16 -4.27
N VAL A 225 -21.44 -18.43 -2.97
CA VAL A 225 -20.17 -18.75 -2.29
C VAL A 225 -19.55 -20.00 -2.91
N THR A 226 -20.33 -21.10 -3.06
CA THR A 226 -19.84 -22.33 -3.68
C THR A 226 -19.32 -22.10 -5.10
N LEU A 227 -20.00 -21.27 -5.89
CA LEU A 227 -19.57 -20.92 -7.24
C LEU A 227 -18.25 -20.13 -7.24
N LEU A 228 -18.13 -19.13 -6.35
CA LEU A 228 -16.93 -18.30 -6.28
C LEU A 228 -15.70 -19.06 -5.78
N GLU A 229 -15.85 -19.83 -4.69
CA GLU A 229 -14.75 -20.59 -4.07
C GLU A 229 -14.44 -21.90 -4.84
N GLY A 230 -15.38 -22.40 -5.63
CA GLY A 230 -15.25 -23.61 -6.47
C GLY A 230 -14.81 -23.26 -7.89
N ASP A 231 -15.79 -23.15 -8.79
CA ASP A 231 -15.58 -23.06 -10.24
C ASP A 231 -14.79 -21.82 -10.64
N TYR A 232 -15.13 -20.66 -10.04
CA TYR A 232 -14.41 -19.42 -10.34
C TYR A 232 -12.97 -19.47 -9.86
N ALA A 233 -12.72 -19.91 -8.63
CA ALA A 233 -11.37 -20.09 -8.11
C ALA A 233 -10.56 -21.10 -8.94
N ALA A 234 -11.18 -22.18 -9.44
CA ALA A 234 -10.54 -23.13 -10.34
C ALA A 234 -10.16 -22.50 -11.69
N ALA A 235 -11.07 -21.70 -12.27
CA ALA A 235 -10.81 -20.97 -13.51
C ALA A 235 -9.67 -19.94 -13.37
N LEU A 236 -9.55 -19.29 -12.20
CA LEU A 236 -8.43 -18.39 -11.90
C LEU A 236 -7.10 -19.15 -11.80
N ARG A 237 -7.07 -20.30 -11.12
CA ARG A 237 -5.87 -21.15 -11.01
C ARG A 237 -5.35 -21.65 -12.36
N ALA A 238 -6.20 -21.79 -13.35
CA ALA A 238 -5.83 -22.22 -14.69
C ALA A 238 -5.09 -21.14 -15.52
N ARG A 239 -5.02 -19.91 -15.04
CA ARG A 239 -4.40 -18.77 -15.74
C ARG A 239 -3.31 -18.12 -14.88
N PRO A 240 -2.21 -18.82 -14.55
CA PRO A 240 -1.17 -18.28 -13.69
C PRO A 240 -0.30 -17.25 -14.42
N HIS A 241 0.11 -16.22 -13.69
CA HIS A 241 1.17 -15.31 -14.11
C HIS A 241 2.56 -15.91 -13.77
N PRO A 242 3.60 -15.73 -14.61
CA PRO A 242 4.91 -16.37 -14.40
C PRO A 242 5.57 -16.03 -13.05
N LEU A 243 5.45 -14.79 -12.58
CA LEU A 243 6.06 -14.36 -11.32
C LEU A 243 5.08 -14.38 -10.13
N LEU A 244 3.76 -14.25 -10.38
CA LEU A 244 2.76 -14.02 -9.33
C LEU A 244 1.89 -15.25 -9.04
N GLY A 245 2.02 -16.30 -9.86
CA GLY A 245 1.07 -17.41 -9.81
C GLY A 245 -0.35 -16.96 -10.20
N PRO A 246 -1.39 -17.67 -9.79
CA PRO A 246 -2.76 -17.34 -10.18
C PRO A 246 -3.32 -16.13 -9.45
N ALA A 247 -4.30 -15.50 -10.08
CA ALA A 247 -5.23 -14.62 -9.40
C ALA A 247 -6.04 -15.40 -8.34
N THR A 248 -6.55 -14.70 -7.32
CA THR A 248 -7.29 -15.35 -6.23
C THR A 248 -8.63 -14.68 -5.95
N VAL A 249 -9.56 -15.45 -5.41
CA VAL A 249 -10.81 -14.99 -4.84
C VAL A 249 -10.93 -15.56 -3.43
N ASN A 250 -11.39 -14.76 -2.49
CA ASN A 250 -11.63 -15.15 -1.11
C ASN A 250 -12.92 -14.49 -0.60
N VAL A 251 -13.83 -15.28 -0.07
CA VAL A 251 -15.03 -14.77 0.63
C VAL A 251 -14.68 -14.59 2.10
N GLY A 252 -14.30 -13.36 2.47
CA GLY A 252 -13.81 -13.05 3.82
C GLY A 252 -14.90 -12.66 4.83
N PHE A 253 -16.15 -12.49 4.39
CA PHE A 253 -17.26 -12.10 5.26
C PHE A 253 -18.58 -12.61 4.70
N ILE A 254 -19.46 -13.08 5.59
CA ILE A 254 -20.84 -13.43 5.28
C ILE A 254 -21.74 -13.04 6.46
N ALA A 255 -22.89 -12.41 6.16
CA ALA A 255 -23.93 -12.11 7.13
C ALA A 255 -25.31 -12.19 6.49
N GLY A 256 -26.27 -12.80 7.18
CA GLY A 256 -27.64 -12.90 6.69
C GLY A 256 -28.60 -13.55 7.68
N GLY A 257 -29.88 -13.22 7.55
CA GLY A 257 -30.93 -13.66 8.48
C GLY A 257 -30.94 -12.87 9.79
N ARG A 258 -31.96 -13.13 10.61
CA ARG A 258 -32.18 -12.45 11.93
C ARG A 258 -32.41 -13.45 13.04
N GLN A 259 -33.27 -14.44 12.79
CA GLN A 259 -33.68 -15.46 13.76
C GLN A 259 -33.92 -16.79 13.04
N PRO A 260 -33.69 -17.95 13.70
CA PRO A 260 -33.82 -19.27 13.07
C PRO A 260 -35.25 -19.62 12.64
N ASN A 261 -36.27 -19.02 13.24
CA ASN A 261 -37.67 -19.22 12.90
C ASN A 261 -38.23 -18.26 11.82
N ILE A 262 -37.37 -17.54 11.11
CA ILE A 262 -37.74 -16.65 10.03
C ILE A 262 -36.90 -17.02 8.79
N VAL A 263 -37.57 -17.21 7.64
CA VAL A 263 -36.86 -17.37 6.34
C VAL A 263 -36.11 -16.06 6.02
N PRO A 264 -34.77 -16.08 5.83
CA PRO A 264 -34.00 -14.87 5.58
C PRO A 264 -34.37 -14.18 4.25
N ASP A 265 -34.59 -12.89 4.32
CA ASP A 265 -34.89 -12.03 3.17
C ASP A 265 -33.69 -11.28 2.59
N HIS A 266 -32.55 -11.30 3.33
CA HIS A 266 -31.30 -10.67 2.92
C HIS A 266 -30.09 -11.49 3.38
N CYS A 267 -29.05 -11.51 2.52
CA CYS A 267 -27.73 -12.00 2.86
C CYS A 267 -26.65 -11.24 2.07
N GLU A 268 -25.53 -10.92 2.71
CA GLU A 268 -24.38 -10.21 2.14
C GLU A 268 -23.12 -11.04 2.29
N ILE A 269 -22.24 -11.01 1.28
CA ILE A 269 -20.85 -11.43 1.39
C ILE A 269 -19.91 -10.31 0.95
N ARG A 270 -18.68 -10.33 1.50
CA ARG A 270 -17.58 -9.47 1.05
C ARG A 270 -16.45 -10.35 0.55
N VAL A 271 -15.93 -9.95 -0.61
CA VAL A 271 -14.99 -10.75 -1.40
C VAL A 271 -13.74 -9.93 -1.66
N ASP A 272 -12.56 -10.48 -1.39
CA ASP A 272 -11.27 -9.99 -1.86
C ASP A 272 -10.89 -10.75 -3.14
N ARG A 273 -10.69 -10.03 -4.24
CA ARG A 273 -10.26 -10.54 -5.53
C ARG A 273 -8.89 -9.96 -5.86
N ARG A 274 -7.83 -10.78 -5.74
CA ARG A 274 -6.49 -10.38 -6.15
C ARG A 274 -6.36 -10.50 -7.66
N THR A 275 -5.95 -9.38 -8.29
CA THR A 275 -5.86 -9.27 -9.75
C THR A 275 -4.44 -9.42 -10.25
N LEU A 276 -4.30 -9.86 -11.49
CA LEU A 276 -3.02 -9.97 -12.20
C LEU A 276 -2.84 -8.79 -13.19
N PRO A 277 -1.61 -8.49 -13.62
CA PRO A 277 -1.36 -7.55 -14.70
C PRO A 277 -2.25 -7.81 -15.91
N GLY A 278 -2.82 -6.74 -16.49
CA GLY A 278 -3.80 -6.84 -17.56
C GLY A 278 -5.27 -6.96 -17.10
N GLU A 279 -5.53 -7.38 -15.87
CA GLU A 279 -6.89 -7.39 -15.32
C GLU A 279 -7.29 -5.99 -14.82
N THR A 280 -8.57 -5.64 -15.02
CA THR A 280 -9.13 -4.38 -14.54
C THR A 280 -10.32 -4.61 -13.62
N PRO A 281 -10.63 -3.69 -12.69
CA PRO A 281 -11.80 -3.82 -11.83
C PRO A 281 -13.11 -4.00 -12.61
N ALA A 282 -13.27 -3.26 -13.69
CA ALA A 282 -14.43 -3.39 -14.57
C ALA A 282 -14.48 -4.77 -15.26
N GLY A 283 -13.32 -5.33 -15.62
CA GLY A 283 -13.18 -6.69 -16.15
C GLY A 283 -13.64 -7.74 -15.14
N VAL A 284 -13.15 -7.66 -13.92
CA VAL A 284 -13.53 -8.57 -12.81
C VAL A 284 -15.03 -8.51 -12.55
N LEU A 285 -15.63 -7.31 -12.50
CA LEU A 285 -17.07 -7.16 -12.32
C LEU A 285 -17.87 -7.80 -13.47
N ARG A 286 -17.41 -7.64 -14.72
CA ARG A 286 -18.06 -8.28 -15.88
C ARG A 286 -17.95 -9.80 -15.82
N GLU A 287 -16.78 -10.33 -15.46
CA GLU A 287 -16.51 -11.76 -15.35
C GLU A 287 -17.43 -12.40 -14.30
N ILE A 288 -17.49 -11.85 -13.09
CA ILE A 288 -18.38 -12.37 -12.02
C ILE A 288 -19.85 -12.26 -12.41
N ARG A 289 -20.29 -11.15 -13.03
CA ARG A 289 -21.68 -11.01 -13.50
C ARG A 289 -22.02 -12.03 -14.58
N ALA A 290 -21.10 -12.33 -15.48
CA ALA A 290 -21.30 -13.35 -16.51
C ALA A 290 -21.43 -14.74 -15.88
N LEU A 291 -20.58 -15.04 -14.90
CA LEU A 291 -20.60 -16.30 -14.17
C LEU A 291 -21.92 -16.49 -13.41
N LEU A 292 -22.38 -15.48 -12.68
CA LEU A 292 -23.67 -15.50 -11.98
C LEU A 292 -24.85 -15.74 -12.95
N ARG A 293 -24.84 -15.11 -14.13
CA ARG A 293 -25.86 -15.32 -15.17
C ARG A 293 -25.82 -16.75 -15.70
N LEU A 294 -24.63 -17.29 -16.00
CA LEU A 294 -24.46 -18.65 -16.51
C LEU A 294 -25.07 -19.68 -15.55
N HIS A 295 -24.86 -19.51 -14.25
CA HIS A 295 -25.40 -20.39 -13.22
C HIS A 295 -26.81 -19.99 -12.72
N ARG A 296 -27.47 -19.02 -13.40
CA ARG A 296 -28.82 -18.52 -13.05
C ARG A 296 -28.93 -18.04 -11.59
N LEU A 297 -27.83 -17.53 -11.01
CA LEU A 297 -27.79 -16.96 -9.68
C LEU A 297 -28.05 -15.46 -9.73
N ARG A 298 -28.90 -14.97 -8.83
CA ARG A 298 -29.24 -13.54 -8.72
C ARG A 298 -28.55 -12.96 -7.48
N ALA A 299 -27.56 -12.13 -7.69
CA ALA A 299 -26.93 -11.33 -6.66
C ALA A 299 -26.62 -9.94 -7.19
N ARG A 300 -26.79 -8.92 -6.34
CA ARG A 300 -26.37 -7.56 -6.62
C ARG A 300 -24.87 -7.49 -6.34
N LEU A 301 -24.08 -7.08 -7.31
CA LEU A 301 -22.61 -6.97 -7.21
C LEU A 301 -22.21 -5.50 -7.26
N THR A 302 -21.52 -5.01 -6.21
CA THR A 302 -21.01 -3.65 -6.09
C THR A 302 -19.56 -3.64 -5.58
N PRO A 303 -18.71 -2.69 -6.01
CA PRO A 303 -17.39 -2.50 -5.38
C PRO A 303 -17.55 -1.97 -3.95
N LEU A 304 -16.65 -2.37 -3.05
CA LEU A 304 -16.57 -1.87 -1.67
C LEU A 304 -15.66 -0.65 -1.54
N LYS A 305 -14.61 -0.57 -2.38
CA LYS A 305 -13.73 0.59 -2.45
C LYS A 305 -13.96 1.32 -3.77
N ALA A 306 -14.02 2.65 -3.71
CA ALA A 306 -14.12 3.48 -4.92
C ALA A 306 -12.82 3.42 -5.74
N GLU A 307 -11.69 3.34 -5.05
CA GLU A 307 -10.35 3.34 -5.60
C GLU A 307 -9.70 1.97 -5.37
N PRO A 308 -9.71 1.07 -6.36
CA PRO A 308 -9.02 -0.20 -6.26
C PRO A 308 -7.50 -0.02 -6.37
N CYS A 309 -6.75 -0.97 -5.82
CA CYS A 309 -5.31 -1.08 -6.04
C CYS A 309 -5.06 -1.83 -7.37
N PRO A 310 -4.52 -1.17 -8.41
CA PRO A 310 -4.22 -1.86 -9.66
C PRO A 310 -3.02 -2.81 -9.48
N PRO A 311 -2.94 -3.89 -10.27
CA PRO A 311 -1.72 -4.68 -10.34
C PRO A 311 -0.61 -3.89 -11.06
N LEU A 312 0.64 -4.25 -10.79
CA LEU A 312 1.82 -3.70 -11.45
C LEU A 312 2.58 -4.80 -12.19
N GLU A 313 3.10 -4.44 -13.35
CA GLU A 313 4.14 -5.20 -14.02
C GLU A 313 5.11 -4.25 -14.71
N THR A 314 6.40 -4.44 -14.44
CA THR A 314 7.51 -3.73 -15.09
C THR A 314 8.33 -4.75 -15.87
N ASP A 315 8.66 -4.43 -17.11
CA ASP A 315 9.52 -5.29 -17.96
C ASP A 315 10.84 -5.60 -17.24
N PRO A 316 11.10 -6.87 -16.89
CA PRO A 316 12.33 -7.27 -16.21
C PRO A 316 13.57 -7.10 -17.08
N HIS A 317 13.40 -6.95 -18.39
CA HIS A 317 14.50 -6.73 -19.35
C HIS A 317 14.79 -5.24 -19.59
N HIS A 318 13.99 -4.33 -19.03
CA HIS A 318 14.26 -2.89 -19.12
C HIS A 318 15.68 -2.59 -18.60
N PRO A 319 16.50 -1.78 -19.32
CA PRO A 319 17.91 -1.56 -18.97
C PRO A 319 18.14 -1.10 -17.52
N LEU A 320 17.30 -0.20 -17.01
CA LEU A 320 17.42 0.29 -15.63
C LEU A 320 17.02 -0.77 -14.59
N VAL A 321 16.09 -1.67 -14.92
CA VAL A 321 15.73 -2.81 -14.04
C VAL A 321 16.89 -3.79 -13.99
N ARG A 322 17.50 -4.13 -15.12
CA ARG A 322 18.70 -4.97 -15.17
C ARG A 322 19.85 -4.38 -14.34
N GLN A 323 20.15 -3.11 -14.56
CA GLN A 323 21.17 -2.40 -13.79
C GLN A 323 20.89 -2.44 -12.28
N PHE A 324 19.60 -2.28 -11.89
CA PHE A 324 19.20 -2.37 -10.48
C PHE A 324 19.39 -3.79 -9.92
N LEU A 325 19.01 -4.81 -10.67
CA LEU A 325 19.24 -6.22 -10.30
C LEU A 325 20.74 -6.54 -10.15
N ASP A 326 21.58 -6.06 -11.08
CA ASP A 326 23.03 -6.24 -11.05
C ASP A 326 23.65 -5.62 -9.79
N VAL A 327 23.24 -4.39 -9.43
CA VAL A 327 23.69 -3.71 -8.20
C VAL A 327 23.27 -4.50 -6.94
N LEU A 328 22.11 -5.15 -6.97
CA LEU A 328 21.63 -5.99 -5.86
C LEU A 328 22.24 -7.41 -5.86
N GLY A 329 23.02 -7.77 -6.87
CA GLY A 329 23.50 -9.14 -7.05
C GLY A 329 22.40 -10.17 -7.31
N GLN A 330 21.25 -9.75 -7.88
CA GLN A 330 20.10 -10.61 -8.12
C GLN A 330 20.01 -10.99 -9.60
N ARG A 331 19.89 -12.30 -9.88
CA ARG A 331 19.81 -12.81 -11.26
C ARG A 331 18.44 -12.60 -11.92
N ALA A 332 17.38 -12.53 -11.12
CA ALA A 332 16.01 -12.39 -11.58
C ALA A 332 15.17 -11.58 -10.57
N PRO A 333 14.16 -10.86 -11.06
CA PRO A 333 13.20 -10.18 -10.17
C PRO A 333 12.30 -11.16 -9.44
N ALA A 334 11.59 -10.64 -8.45
CA ALA A 334 10.54 -11.33 -7.73
C ALA A 334 9.16 -10.78 -8.09
N GLY A 335 8.13 -11.56 -7.76
CA GLY A 335 6.76 -11.12 -7.65
C GLY A 335 6.35 -10.93 -6.19
N ALA A 336 5.30 -10.13 -5.95
CA ALA A 336 4.67 -9.98 -4.66
C ALA A 336 3.15 -10.17 -4.76
N ASP A 337 2.56 -10.78 -3.74
CA ASP A 337 1.11 -10.99 -3.65
C ASP A 337 0.37 -9.73 -3.19
N TYR A 338 1.10 -8.72 -2.72
CA TYR A 338 0.60 -7.45 -2.19
C TYR A 338 1.71 -6.39 -2.26
N PHE A 339 1.36 -5.18 -1.91
CA PHE A 339 2.21 -3.99 -1.79
C PHE A 339 1.56 -3.04 -0.81
#